data_d793f31ad962ab53b4c175bfd27014c7
#
_entry.id   d793f31ad962ab53b4c175bfd27014c7
#
_cell.length_a   1.000
_cell.length_b   1.000
_cell.length_c   1.000
_cell.angle_alpha   90.00
_cell.angle_beta   90.00
_cell.angle_gamma   90.00
#
_symmetry.space_group_name_H-M   'P 1'
#
loop_
_entity.id
_entity.type
_entity.pdbx_description
1 polymer ?
#
loop_
_entity_poly.entity_id
_entity_poly.type
_entity_poly.pdbx_seq_one_letter_code
_entity_poly.pdbx_strand_id
1 'polypeptide(L)'
;MKIILQINFLILVVAGILLAGDTAYPRENGQRQMGVFQPRIYGMNNNLEISTHPLLFFVKPNVKVKKYHGNYKGLGIASRFSFDYPTQLLKLIQREGKFGILAKDPDIGDIPNLFVFRGELLTTKKSADYSLTGKAGLSICPGCELDKRHLVDLPLTYPRMTVYHHGFASNVGLDLDYIYSEKISLKTDIDLFFILGKDVFIENKFMINYQFSQKYTLTGGVKLTQGTYPFGKQLDIFSLIDLSWKWEK
;
A
#
# COMPACT_ATOMS: atom_id res chain seq x y z
N MET A 1 26.20 -7.07 -11.04
CA MET A 1 25.72 -5.68 -11.04
C MET A 1 24.30 -5.51 -11.61
N LYS A 2 23.94 -6.05 -12.80
CA LYS A 2 22.58 -5.95 -13.35
C LYS A 2 21.50 -6.61 -12.49
N ILE A 3 21.75 -7.74 -11.85
CA ILE A 3 20.79 -8.47 -11.00
C ILE A 3 20.44 -7.66 -9.75
N ILE A 4 21.44 -7.06 -9.09
CA ILE A 4 21.23 -6.21 -7.91
C ILE A 4 20.37 -4.99 -8.28
N LEU A 5 20.59 -4.39 -9.44
CA LEU A 5 19.81 -3.24 -9.92
C LEU A 5 18.34 -3.61 -10.18
N GLN A 6 18.05 -4.82 -10.64
CA GLN A 6 16.71 -5.30 -10.97
C GLN A 6 15.93 -5.75 -9.74
N ILE A 7 16.59 -6.39 -8.79
CA ILE A 7 16.00 -6.70 -7.47
C ILE A 7 15.70 -5.39 -6.74
N ASN A 8 16.62 -4.43 -6.75
CA ASN A 8 16.39 -3.11 -6.17
C ASN A 8 15.24 -2.36 -6.87
N PHE A 9 15.11 -2.44 -8.20
CA PHE A 9 14.01 -1.82 -8.93
C PHE A 9 12.66 -2.46 -8.56
N LEU A 10 12.59 -3.79 -8.45
CA LEU A 10 11.36 -4.48 -8.04
C LEU A 10 11.02 -4.18 -6.57
N ILE A 11 12.01 -4.15 -5.67
CA ILE A 11 11.82 -3.75 -4.27
C ILE A 11 11.33 -2.30 -4.19
N LEU A 12 11.88 -1.39 -4.99
CA LEU A 12 11.44 0.01 -5.06
C LEU A 12 10.00 0.15 -5.61
N VAL A 13 9.64 -0.61 -6.65
CA VAL A 13 8.27 -0.60 -7.21
C VAL A 13 7.26 -1.15 -6.19
N VAL A 14 7.64 -2.20 -5.47
CA VAL A 14 6.80 -2.77 -4.40
C VAL A 14 6.73 -1.84 -3.18
N ALA A 15 7.83 -1.18 -2.82
CA ALA A 15 7.87 -0.21 -1.73
C ALA A 15 6.98 1.02 -1.99
N GLY A 16 6.86 1.44 -3.24
CA GLY A 16 6.04 2.59 -3.62
C GLY A 16 4.54 2.46 -3.31
N ILE A 17 4.02 1.23 -3.27
CA ILE A 17 2.63 0.96 -2.86
C ILE A 17 2.40 1.34 -1.38
N LEU A 18 3.45 1.53 -0.62
CA LEU A 18 3.44 1.65 0.83
C LEU A 18 3.59 3.09 1.35
N LEU A 19 3.82 4.06 0.46
CA LEU A 19 4.18 5.43 0.84
C LEU A 19 3.00 6.40 1.03
N ALA A 20 1.77 6.00 0.69
CA ALA A 20 0.61 6.87 0.81
C ALA A 20 0.14 6.95 2.27
N GLY A 21 0.30 8.10 2.90
CA GLY A 21 -0.46 8.45 4.10
C GLY A 21 -1.93 8.65 3.71
N ASP A 22 -2.83 8.09 4.49
CA ASP A 22 -4.25 8.11 4.20
C ASP A 22 -5.01 9.04 5.14
N THR A 23 -5.96 9.79 4.58
CA THR A 23 -6.94 10.56 5.34
C THR A 23 -8.35 10.24 4.83
N ALA A 24 -9.37 10.47 5.65
CA ALA A 24 -10.76 10.36 5.20
C ALA A 24 -11.11 11.41 4.14
N TYR A 25 -10.40 12.55 4.15
CA TYR A 25 -10.67 13.64 3.20
C TYR A 25 -10.15 13.30 1.81
N PRO A 26 -10.98 13.40 0.75
CA PRO A 26 -10.55 13.20 -0.63
C PRO A 26 -9.74 14.42 -1.12
N ARG A 27 -9.07 14.26 -2.23
CA ARG A 27 -8.48 15.38 -2.98
C ARG A 27 -9.59 16.29 -3.51
N GLU A 28 -9.27 17.58 -3.67
CA GLU A 28 -10.17 18.54 -4.27
C GLU A 28 -10.57 18.15 -5.70
N ASN A 29 -11.71 18.62 -6.14
CA ASN A 29 -12.21 18.33 -7.48
C ASN A 29 -11.23 18.79 -8.57
N GLY A 30 -10.87 17.86 -9.46
CA GLY A 30 -9.89 18.10 -10.54
C GLY A 30 -8.43 18.00 -10.11
N GLN A 31 -8.12 17.99 -8.81
CA GLN A 31 -6.75 17.86 -8.31
C GLN A 31 -6.22 16.45 -8.58
N ARG A 32 -4.98 16.39 -9.06
CA ARG A 32 -4.26 15.15 -9.35
C ARG A 32 -2.95 15.14 -8.58
N GLN A 33 -2.59 13.96 -8.11
CA GLN A 33 -1.28 13.71 -7.50
C GLN A 33 -0.74 12.39 -8.01
N MET A 34 0.57 12.29 -8.14
CA MET A 34 1.28 11.05 -8.45
C MET A 34 2.69 11.13 -7.88
N GLY A 35 3.27 10.01 -7.47
CA GLY A 35 4.70 9.90 -7.18
C GLY A 35 5.35 8.89 -8.12
N VAL A 36 6.67 8.79 -8.04
CA VAL A 36 7.42 7.76 -8.79
C VAL A 36 6.95 6.38 -8.32
N PHE A 37 6.80 6.21 -7.02
CA PHE A 37 6.34 4.96 -6.40
C PHE A 37 4.95 5.07 -5.77
N GLN A 38 4.34 6.25 -5.73
CA GLN A 38 2.97 6.43 -5.24
C GLN A 38 1.95 6.24 -6.36
N PRO A 39 0.73 5.80 -6.03
CA PRO A 39 -0.35 5.72 -7.01
C PRO A 39 -0.69 7.11 -7.57
N ARG A 40 -1.21 7.13 -8.78
CA ARG A 40 -1.89 8.29 -9.32
C ARG A 40 -3.25 8.42 -8.65
N ILE A 41 -3.48 9.57 -8.03
CA ILE A 41 -4.71 9.91 -7.32
C ILE A 41 -5.42 11.01 -8.10
N TYR A 42 -6.73 10.91 -8.24
CA TYR A 42 -7.59 11.88 -8.90
C TYR A 42 -8.83 12.18 -8.05
N GLY A 43 -9.01 13.44 -7.65
CA GLY A 43 -10.24 13.93 -7.05
C GLY A 43 -11.30 14.13 -8.12
N MET A 44 -12.35 13.29 -8.15
CA MET A 44 -13.44 13.38 -9.13
C MET A 44 -14.46 14.45 -8.76
N ASN A 45 -14.73 14.59 -7.47
CA ASN A 45 -15.61 15.60 -6.90
C ASN A 45 -15.25 15.74 -5.40
N ASN A 46 -15.94 16.61 -4.69
CA ASN A 46 -15.64 16.90 -3.28
C ASN A 46 -15.76 15.67 -2.34
N ASN A 47 -16.38 14.57 -2.79
CA ASN A 47 -16.62 13.39 -1.96
C ASN A 47 -16.00 12.12 -2.52
N LEU A 48 -15.43 12.15 -3.72
CA LEU A 48 -14.97 10.95 -4.41
C LEU A 48 -13.55 11.12 -4.93
N GLU A 49 -12.71 10.15 -4.64
CA GLU A 49 -11.34 10.05 -5.10
C GLU A 49 -11.09 8.67 -5.71
N ILE A 50 -10.45 8.65 -6.87
CA ILE A 50 -10.02 7.39 -7.52
C ILE A 50 -8.50 7.38 -7.58
N SER A 51 -7.92 6.20 -7.35
CA SER A 51 -6.48 6.01 -7.50
C SER A 51 -6.14 4.67 -8.16
N THR A 52 -5.03 4.66 -8.88
CA THR A 52 -4.43 3.48 -9.49
C THR A 52 -2.92 3.65 -9.53
N HIS A 53 -2.17 2.56 -9.51
CA HIS A 53 -0.71 2.60 -9.63
C HIS A 53 -0.29 2.38 -11.08
N PRO A 54 0.10 3.43 -11.83
CA PRO A 54 0.31 3.34 -13.29
C PRO A 54 1.37 2.31 -13.68
N LEU A 55 2.51 2.28 -12.96
CA LEU A 55 3.62 1.36 -13.25
C LEU A 55 3.23 -0.11 -13.04
N LEU A 56 2.36 -0.38 -12.06
CA LEU A 56 1.92 -1.73 -11.75
C LEU A 56 0.69 -2.14 -12.54
N PHE A 57 -0.07 -1.20 -13.09
CA PHE A 57 -1.35 -1.47 -13.73
C PHE A 57 -1.29 -2.56 -14.81
N PHE A 58 -0.22 -2.58 -15.60
CA PHE A 58 -0.05 -3.54 -16.69
C PHE A 58 0.26 -4.97 -16.22
N VAL A 59 0.84 -5.14 -15.03
CA VAL A 59 1.21 -6.45 -14.49
C VAL A 59 0.37 -6.84 -13.27
N LYS A 60 -0.21 -5.86 -12.59
CA LYS A 60 -1.12 -5.99 -11.47
C LYS A 60 -2.20 -4.92 -11.60
N PRO A 61 -3.22 -5.12 -12.47
CA PRO A 61 -4.36 -4.22 -12.55
C PRO A 61 -4.91 -3.91 -11.16
N ASN A 62 -5.03 -2.63 -10.84
CA ASN A 62 -5.45 -2.18 -9.53
C ASN A 62 -6.24 -0.88 -9.63
N VAL A 63 -7.26 -0.75 -8.80
CA VAL A 63 -8.04 0.46 -8.66
C VAL A 63 -8.50 0.61 -7.22
N LYS A 64 -8.51 1.85 -6.72
CA LYS A 64 -9.05 2.20 -5.42
C LYS A 64 -10.04 3.34 -5.59
N VAL A 65 -11.14 3.27 -4.89
CA VAL A 65 -12.16 4.32 -4.83
C VAL A 65 -12.37 4.67 -3.38
N LYS A 66 -12.19 5.94 -3.02
CA LYS A 66 -12.45 6.46 -1.68
C LYS A 66 -13.65 7.41 -1.75
N LYS A 67 -14.67 7.16 -0.92
CA LYS A 67 -15.87 7.96 -0.79
C LYS A 67 -15.93 8.59 0.59
N TYR A 68 -15.95 9.90 0.63
CA TYR A 68 -16.18 10.67 1.84
C TYR A 68 -17.67 10.74 2.16
N HIS A 69 -18.04 10.47 3.41
CA HIS A 69 -19.43 10.45 3.87
C HIS A 69 -19.83 11.69 4.65
N GLY A 70 -18.87 12.57 4.95
CA GLY A 70 -19.11 13.79 5.71
C GLY A 70 -18.38 13.82 7.05
N ASN A 71 -18.67 14.84 7.81
CA ASN A 71 -18.09 15.07 9.14
C ASN A 71 -19.13 14.73 10.21
N TYR A 72 -18.78 13.85 11.14
CA TYR A 72 -19.62 13.51 12.28
C TYR A 72 -18.87 13.83 13.57
N LYS A 73 -19.39 14.77 14.36
CA LYS A 73 -18.78 15.22 15.63
C LYS A 73 -17.30 15.61 15.53
N GLY A 74 -16.91 16.29 14.44
CA GLY A 74 -15.53 16.71 14.21
C GLY A 74 -14.62 15.64 13.61
N LEU A 75 -15.15 14.47 13.29
CA LEU A 75 -14.45 13.37 12.61
C LEU A 75 -14.90 13.25 11.16
N GLY A 76 -14.00 13.41 10.23
CA GLY A 76 -14.25 13.06 8.82
C GLY A 76 -14.34 11.54 8.68
N ILE A 77 -15.37 11.05 8.00
CA ILE A 77 -15.61 9.62 7.77
C ILE A 77 -15.56 9.33 6.29
N ALA A 78 -14.84 8.28 5.90
CA ALA A 78 -14.81 7.79 4.52
C ALA A 78 -14.77 6.26 4.48
N SER A 79 -15.26 5.71 3.37
CA SER A 79 -15.01 4.32 2.99
C SER A 79 -14.07 4.28 1.80
N ARG A 80 -13.23 3.25 1.75
CA ARG A 80 -12.33 2.97 0.64
C ARG A 80 -12.56 1.55 0.15
N PHE A 81 -12.72 1.41 -1.13
CA PHE A 81 -12.81 0.13 -1.83
C PHE A 81 -11.63 -0.01 -2.76
N SER A 82 -11.02 -1.20 -2.79
CA SER A 82 -9.99 -1.50 -3.79
C SER A 82 -10.19 -2.87 -4.41
N PHE A 83 -9.77 -2.96 -5.65
CA PHE A 83 -9.68 -4.17 -6.44
C PHE A 83 -8.26 -4.33 -6.96
N ASP A 84 -7.71 -5.54 -6.82
CA ASP A 84 -6.39 -5.92 -7.33
C ASP A 84 -6.48 -7.25 -8.07
N TYR A 85 -5.79 -7.38 -9.21
CA TYR A 85 -5.60 -8.62 -9.96
C TYR A 85 -4.11 -8.99 -10.03
N PRO A 86 -3.57 -9.71 -9.02
CA PRO A 86 -2.13 -9.95 -8.90
C PRO A 86 -1.60 -11.10 -9.74
N THR A 87 -2.46 -11.93 -10.37
CA THR A 87 -2.08 -13.15 -11.08
C THR A 87 -0.97 -12.93 -12.11
N GLN A 88 -1.06 -11.89 -12.93
CA GLN A 88 -0.07 -11.61 -13.97
C GLN A 88 1.30 -11.26 -13.39
N LEU A 89 1.33 -10.48 -12.32
CA LEU A 89 2.58 -10.15 -11.61
C LEU A 89 3.21 -11.42 -11.03
N LEU A 90 2.43 -12.26 -10.37
CA LEU A 90 2.92 -13.51 -9.77
C LEU A 90 3.47 -14.46 -10.86
N LYS A 91 2.76 -14.64 -11.98
CA LYS A 91 3.25 -15.41 -13.13
C LYS A 91 4.51 -14.80 -13.76
N LEU A 92 4.64 -13.49 -13.77
CA LEU A 92 5.82 -12.80 -14.29
C LEU A 92 7.06 -13.05 -13.44
N ILE A 93 6.92 -13.06 -12.11
CA ILE A 93 8.02 -13.30 -11.17
C ILE A 93 8.28 -14.79 -10.90
N GLN A 94 7.35 -15.68 -11.29
CA GLN A 94 7.51 -17.13 -11.28
C GLN A 94 8.19 -17.58 -12.56
N ARG A 95 9.51 -17.38 -12.64
CA ARG A 95 10.32 -17.76 -13.83
C ARG A 95 11.58 -18.46 -13.39
N GLU A 96 12.01 -19.41 -14.21
CA GLU A 96 13.35 -19.96 -14.10
C GLU A 96 14.39 -18.93 -14.56
N GLY A 97 15.52 -18.85 -13.85
CA GLY A 97 16.67 -18.04 -14.24
C GLY A 97 16.74 -16.64 -13.62
N LYS A 98 17.45 -15.73 -14.27
CA LYS A 98 17.94 -14.46 -13.71
C LYS A 98 16.89 -13.46 -13.21
N PHE A 99 15.61 -13.68 -13.46
CA PHE A 99 14.51 -12.77 -13.11
C PHE A 99 13.43 -13.43 -12.26
N GLY A 100 13.58 -14.71 -11.92
CA GLY A 100 12.65 -15.43 -11.07
C GLY A 100 12.89 -15.11 -9.61
N ILE A 101 11.84 -14.68 -8.92
CA ILE A 101 11.81 -14.51 -7.45
C ILE A 101 11.14 -15.74 -6.84
N LEU A 102 10.13 -16.26 -7.54
CA LEU A 102 9.42 -17.47 -7.15
C LEU A 102 9.92 -18.63 -8.01
N ALA A 103 10.25 -19.74 -7.36
CA ALA A 103 10.59 -20.96 -8.08
C ALA A 103 9.36 -21.48 -8.84
N LYS A 104 9.58 -21.93 -10.08
CA LYS A 104 8.59 -22.69 -10.80
C LYS A 104 8.72 -24.16 -10.36
N ASP A 105 7.82 -24.60 -9.51
CA ASP A 105 7.80 -25.98 -9.00
C ASP A 105 6.65 -26.72 -9.70
N PRO A 106 6.93 -27.77 -10.46
CA PRO A 106 5.92 -28.57 -11.16
C PRO A 106 4.87 -29.17 -10.20
N ASP A 107 5.27 -29.44 -8.97
CA ASP A 107 4.40 -30.08 -7.96
C ASP A 107 3.37 -29.13 -7.36
N ILE A 108 3.51 -27.80 -7.57
CA ILE A 108 2.61 -26.80 -7.00
C ILE A 108 1.51 -26.37 -7.98
N GLY A 109 1.70 -26.68 -9.26
CA GLY A 109 0.79 -26.25 -10.32
C GLY A 109 0.92 -24.77 -10.71
N ASP A 110 0.02 -24.33 -11.57
CA ASP A 110 0.00 -22.96 -12.09
C ASP A 110 -0.69 -22.00 -11.10
N ILE A 111 -0.28 -20.72 -11.10
CA ILE A 111 -0.92 -19.67 -10.34
C ILE A 111 -2.32 -19.41 -10.92
N PRO A 112 -3.39 -19.60 -10.10
CA PRO A 112 -4.76 -19.40 -10.56
C PRO A 112 -5.09 -17.92 -10.76
N ASN A 113 -6.29 -17.64 -11.28
CA ASN A 113 -6.79 -16.27 -11.33
C ASN A 113 -7.20 -15.81 -9.94
N LEU A 114 -6.56 -14.77 -9.45
CA LEU A 114 -6.76 -14.18 -8.12
C LEU A 114 -7.46 -12.84 -8.25
N PHE A 115 -8.61 -12.69 -7.64
CA PHE A 115 -9.37 -11.44 -7.57
C PHE A 115 -9.44 -10.99 -6.12
N VAL A 116 -8.77 -9.90 -5.79
CA VAL A 116 -8.68 -9.41 -4.42
C VAL A 116 -9.50 -8.14 -4.26
N PHE A 117 -10.42 -8.18 -3.31
CA PHE A 117 -11.26 -7.05 -2.93
C PHE A 117 -10.91 -6.62 -1.52
N ARG A 118 -10.80 -5.30 -1.29
CA ARG A 118 -10.59 -4.73 0.05
C ARG A 118 -11.61 -3.66 0.30
N GLY A 119 -12.17 -3.68 1.50
CA GLY A 119 -13.01 -2.62 2.04
C GLY A 119 -12.37 -2.05 3.30
N GLU A 120 -12.29 -0.74 3.42
CA GLU A 120 -11.72 -0.06 4.59
C GLU A 120 -12.60 1.12 4.99
N LEU A 121 -12.72 1.32 6.29
CA LEU A 121 -13.27 2.53 6.91
C LEU A 121 -12.14 3.41 7.41
N LEU A 122 -12.25 4.70 7.13
CA LEU A 122 -11.30 5.72 7.53
C LEU A 122 -12.02 6.76 8.39
N THR A 123 -11.43 7.09 9.52
CA THR A 123 -11.92 8.18 10.38
C THR A 123 -10.78 9.14 10.64
N THR A 124 -10.94 10.43 10.30
CA THR A 124 -9.87 11.42 10.45
C THR A 124 -10.32 12.58 11.33
N LYS A 125 -9.54 12.84 12.38
CA LYS A 125 -9.60 14.09 13.14
C LYS A 125 -8.55 15.04 12.57
N LYS A 126 -8.98 16.20 12.09
CA LYS A 126 -8.08 17.22 11.54
C LYS A 126 -8.02 18.42 12.50
N SER A 127 -6.81 18.89 12.78
CA SER A 127 -6.50 20.13 13.49
C SER A 127 -5.69 21.06 12.55
N ALA A 128 -5.28 22.24 13.04
CA ALA A 128 -4.47 23.17 12.26
C ALA A 128 -3.14 22.52 11.85
N ASP A 129 -2.44 21.88 12.77
CA ASP A 129 -1.08 21.41 12.59
C ASP A 129 -0.96 19.89 12.40
N TYR A 130 -2.04 19.13 12.64
CA TYR A 130 -2.00 17.68 12.51
C TYR A 130 -3.30 17.07 12.02
N SER A 131 -3.20 15.89 11.45
CA SER A 131 -4.34 15.01 11.21
C SER A 131 -4.05 13.61 11.74
N LEU A 132 -5.00 13.07 12.49
CA LEU A 132 -4.94 11.70 13.00
C LEU A 132 -6.04 10.88 12.31
N THR A 133 -5.65 9.79 11.64
CA THR A 133 -6.57 8.92 10.93
C THR A 133 -6.52 7.52 11.51
N GLY A 134 -7.65 7.04 11.99
CA GLY A 134 -7.89 5.63 12.28
C GLY A 134 -8.39 4.91 11.04
N LYS A 135 -7.96 3.68 10.82
CA LYS A 135 -8.37 2.84 9.70
C LYS A 135 -8.63 1.41 10.14
N ALA A 136 -9.66 0.81 9.59
CA ALA A 136 -9.98 -0.60 9.78
C ALA A 136 -10.45 -1.21 8.45
N GLY A 137 -9.93 -2.37 8.09
CA GLY A 137 -10.18 -2.96 6.78
C GLY A 137 -10.27 -4.46 6.78
N LEU A 138 -10.92 -4.96 5.74
CA LEU A 138 -11.05 -6.37 5.41
C LEU A 138 -10.61 -6.58 3.96
N SER A 139 -9.91 -7.67 3.73
CA SER A 139 -9.50 -8.13 2.41
C SER A 139 -10.05 -9.52 2.19
N ILE A 140 -10.62 -9.76 1.02
CA ILE A 140 -11.14 -11.07 0.61
C ILE A 140 -10.61 -11.43 -0.77
N CYS A 141 -10.35 -12.71 -0.96
CA CYS A 141 -9.97 -13.32 -2.24
C CYS A 141 -10.81 -14.58 -2.43
N PRO A 142 -12.01 -14.48 -3.04
CA PRO A 142 -12.90 -15.61 -3.22
C PRO A 142 -12.25 -16.73 -4.03
N GLY A 143 -12.30 -17.96 -3.49
CA GLY A 143 -11.70 -19.14 -4.13
C GLY A 143 -10.17 -19.13 -4.19
N CYS A 144 -9.51 -18.25 -3.42
CA CYS A 144 -8.07 -18.22 -3.34
C CYS A 144 -7.56 -19.26 -2.30
N GLU A 145 -6.81 -20.23 -2.79
CA GLU A 145 -6.10 -21.25 -2.04
C GLU A 145 -4.67 -21.39 -2.58
N LEU A 146 -4.02 -20.25 -2.79
CA LEU A 146 -2.67 -20.24 -3.36
C LEU A 146 -1.69 -20.94 -2.42
N ASP A 147 -0.87 -21.85 -2.95
CA ASP A 147 0.18 -22.47 -2.15
C ASP A 147 1.14 -21.40 -1.60
N LYS A 148 1.55 -21.55 -0.34
CA LYS A 148 2.45 -20.60 0.33
C LYS A 148 3.76 -20.40 -0.42
N ARG A 149 4.23 -21.42 -1.14
CA ARG A 149 5.43 -21.38 -1.96
C ARG A 149 5.33 -20.41 -3.15
N HIS A 150 4.11 -20.00 -3.53
CA HIS A 150 3.86 -18.95 -4.52
C HIS A 150 3.79 -17.53 -3.90
N LEU A 151 3.93 -17.39 -2.59
CA LEU A 151 3.98 -16.09 -1.94
C LEU A 151 5.41 -15.56 -1.90
N VAL A 152 5.55 -14.29 -2.18
CA VAL A 152 6.84 -13.60 -2.07
C VAL A 152 7.12 -13.35 -0.60
N ASP A 153 8.13 -14.03 -0.04
CA ASP A 153 8.57 -13.84 1.33
C ASP A 153 9.42 -12.57 1.47
N LEU A 154 8.81 -11.45 1.16
CA LEU A 154 9.36 -10.13 1.42
C LEU A 154 8.53 -9.46 2.52
N PRO A 155 9.12 -9.11 3.67
CA PRO A 155 8.41 -8.48 4.78
C PRO A 155 7.62 -7.24 4.39
N LEU A 156 8.04 -6.54 3.34
CA LEU A 156 7.33 -5.39 2.77
C LEU A 156 5.95 -5.72 2.18
N THR A 157 5.75 -6.93 1.67
CA THR A 157 4.55 -7.30 0.89
C THR A 157 3.79 -8.47 1.45
N TYR A 158 4.48 -9.37 2.12
CA TYR A 158 3.93 -10.63 2.62
C TYR A 158 2.62 -10.44 3.41
N PRO A 159 2.50 -9.51 4.38
CA PRO A 159 1.27 -9.33 5.14
C PRO A 159 0.04 -9.05 4.25
N ARG A 160 0.25 -8.38 3.11
CA ARG A 160 -0.82 -8.06 2.15
C ARG A 160 -1.12 -9.18 1.17
N MET A 161 -0.18 -10.13 1.00
CA MET A 161 -0.31 -11.28 0.11
C MET A 161 -0.94 -12.49 0.81
N THR A 162 -0.99 -12.48 2.14
CA THR A 162 -1.56 -13.60 2.92
C THR A 162 -3.01 -13.91 2.55
N VAL A 163 -3.77 -12.90 2.10
CA VAL A 163 -5.14 -13.08 1.60
C VAL A 163 -5.22 -14.02 0.40
N TYR A 164 -4.14 -14.15 -0.41
CA TYR A 164 -4.11 -15.06 -1.57
C TYR A 164 -4.07 -16.53 -1.16
N HIS A 165 -3.52 -16.80 0.02
CA HIS A 165 -3.45 -18.15 0.57
C HIS A 165 -4.62 -18.47 1.50
N HIS A 166 -5.07 -17.48 2.29
CA HIS A 166 -6.10 -17.70 3.31
C HIS A 166 -7.51 -17.28 2.86
N GLY A 167 -7.64 -16.65 1.71
CA GLY A 167 -8.90 -16.10 1.20
C GLY A 167 -9.40 -14.86 1.96
N PHE A 168 -8.89 -14.61 3.17
CA PHE A 168 -9.31 -13.52 4.05
C PHE A 168 -8.15 -12.96 4.88
N ALA A 169 -8.15 -11.63 5.08
CA ALA A 169 -7.24 -10.94 5.99
C ALA A 169 -7.91 -9.66 6.51
N SER A 170 -7.55 -9.21 7.70
CA SER A 170 -8.02 -7.93 8.26
C SER A 170 -6.85 -7.06 8.67
N ASN A 171 -7.10 -5.76 8.73
CA ASN A 171 -6.12 -4.81 9.20
C ASN A 171 -6.77 -3.68 10.01
N VAL A 172 -6.02 -3.15 10.96
CA VAL A 172 -6.33 -1.89 11.64
C VAL A 172 -5.07 -1.04 11.66
N GLY A 173 -5.21 0.28 11.69
CA GLY A 173 -4.06 1.16 11.73
C GLY A 173 -4.39 2.58 12.16
N LEU A 174 -3.32 3.32 12.44
CA LEU A 174 -3.34 4.73 12.80
C LEU A 174 -2.29 5.47 11.97
N ASP A 175 -2.70 6.57 11.34
CA ASP A 175 -1.81 7.47 10.60
C ASP A 175 -1.82 8.85 11.28
N LEU A 176 -0.65 9.41 11.52
CA LEU A 176 -0.46 10.76 12.02
C LEU A 176 0.33 11.56 10.99
N ASP A 177 -0.26 12.65 10.51
CA ASP A 177 0.40 13.68 9.72
C ASP A 177 0.57 14.93 10.58
N TYR A 178 1.79 15.43 10.72
CA TYR A 178 2.12 16.64 11.47
C TYR A 178 2.82 17.67 10.58
N ILE A 179 2.29 18.89 10.54
CA ILE A 179 2.87 20.01 9.79
C ILE A 179 3.88 20.70 10.71
N TYR A 180 5.16 20.45 10.46
CA TYR A 180 6.25 21.07 11.22
C TYR A 180 6.54 22.51 10.75
N SER A 181 6.44 22.76 9.45
CA SER A 181 6.60 24.08 8.83
C SER A 181 5.86 24.12 7.49
N GLU A 182 5.83 25.28 6.83
CA GLU A 182 5.23 25.44 5.49
C GLU A 182 5.80 24.46 4.45
N LYS A 183 7.05 24.02 4.61
CA LYS A 183 7.75 23.13 3.68
C LYS A 183 7.96 21.72 4.19
N ILE A 184 7.83 21.48 5.49
CA ILE A 184 8.16 20.19 6.10
C ILE A 184 6.94 19.64 6.82
N SER A 185 6.59 18.39 6.50
CA SER A 185 5.63 17.61 7.28
C SER A 185 6.22 16.26 7.64
N LEU A 186 5.84 15.77 8.82
CA LEU A 186 6.22 14.47 9.35
C LEU A 186 5.00 13.56 9.27
N LYS A 187 5.23 12.33 8.84
CA LYS A 187 4.19 11.30 8.80
C LYS A 187 4.65 10.06 9.52
N THR A 188 3.79 9.52 10.33
CA THR A 188 3.98 8.19 10.89
C THR A 188 2.72 7.38 10.75
N ASP A 189 2.85 6.10 10.45
CA ASP A 189 1.74 5.16 10.49
C ASP A 189 2.11 3.87 11.21
N ILE A 190 1.12 3.25 11.82
CA ILE A 190 1.21 1.94 12.42
C ILE A 190 0.06 1.10 11.86
N ASP A 191 0.38 0.01 11.21
CA ASP A 191 -0.58 -0.97 10.68
C ASP A 191 -0.39 -2.33 11.35
N LEU A 192 -1.50 -2.90 11.80
CA LEU A 192 -1.59 -4.27 12.30
C LEU A 192 -2.38 -5.10 11.29
N PHE A 193 -1.81 -6.21 10.83
CA PHE A 193 -2.48 -7.17 9.95
C PHE A 193 -2.76 -8.45 10.73
N PHE A 194 -4.00 -8.92 10.63
CA PHE A 194 -4.47 -10.11 11.31
C PHE A 194 -4.91 -11.15 10.29
N ILE A 195 -4.40 -12.37 10.49
CA ILE A 195 -4.83 -13.54 9.76
C ILE A 195 -5.55 -14.45 10.74
N LEU A 196 -6.80 -14.78 10.48
CA LEU A 196 -7.63 -15.59 11.37
C LEU A 196 -6.92 -16.89 11.78
N GLY A 197 -6.70 -17.01 13.09
CA GLY A 197 -6.14 -18.20 13.71
C GLY A 197 -4.65 -18.43 13.48
N LYS A 198 -3.88 -17.41 13.01
CA LYS A 198 -2.46 -17.59 12.70
C LYS A 198 -1.58 -16.43 13.17
N ASP A 199 -1.23 -15.52 12.29
CA ASP A 199 -0.14 -14.60 12.52
C ASP A 199 -0.60 -13.14 12.61
N VAL A 200 0.13 -12.34 13.39
CA VAL A 200 -0.03 -10.89 13.46
C VAL A 200 1.24 -10.26 12.90
N PHE A 201 1.06 -9.32 11.97
CA PHE A 201 2.16 -8.52 11.44
C PHE A 201 1.97 -7.06 11.85
N ILE A 202 3.08 -6.43 12.21
CA ILE A 202 3.14 -5.03 12.59
C ILE A 202 3.99 -4.31 11.56
N GLU A 203 3.47 -3.23 11.01
CA GLU A 203 4.21 -2.32 10.17
C GLU A 203 4.18 -0.93 10.80
N ASN A 204 5.33 -0.28 10.84
CA ASN A 204 5.44 1.10 11.25
C ASN A 204 6.24 1.86 10.19
N LYS A 205 5.78 3.06 9.80
CA LYS A 205 6.48 3.96 8.90
C LYS A 205 6.70 5.30 9.57
N PHE A 206 7.87 5.84 9.36
CA PHE A 206 8.19 7.22 9.69
C PHE A 206 8.75 7.91 8.46
N MET A 207 8.14 9.02 8.06
CA MET A 207 8.45 9.72 6.82
C MET A 207 8.53 11.23 7.06
N ILE A 208 9.45 11.86 6.35
CA ILE A 208 9.62 13.31 6.26
C ILE A 208 9.30 13.71 4.82
N ASN A 209 8.37 14.64 4.67
CA ASN A 209 8.06 15.23 3.39
C ASN A 209 8.65 16.62 3.34
N TYR A 210 9.41 16.92 2.30
CA TYR A 210 9.95 18.24 1.99
C TYR A 210 9.34 18.77 0.70
N GLN A 211 8.50 19.80 0.83
CA GLN A 211 7.87 20.48 -0.30
C GLN A 211 8.80 21.60 -0.80
N PHE A 212 9.60 21.31 -1.82
CA PHE A 212 10.52 22.29 -2.38
C PHE A 212 9.88 23.22 -3.40
N SER A 213 8.67 22.90 -3.88
CA SER A 213 7.82 23.82 -4.62
C SER A 213 6.34 23.50 -4.37
N GLN A 214 5.43 24.37 -4.79
CA GLN A 214 3.98 24.13 -4.68
C GLN A 214 3.56 22.82 -5.38
N LYS A 215 4.32 22.40 -6.39
CA LYS A 215 4.03 21.24 -7.22
C LYS A 215 4.76 19.97 -6.77
N TYR A 216 5.98 20.06 -6.24
CA TYR A 216 6.86 18.93 -6.01
C TYR A 216 7.14 18.71 -4.53
N THR A 217 7.09 17.45 -4.10
CA THR A 217 7.41 17.02 -2.74
C THR A 217 8.37 15.83 -2.79
N LEU A 218 9.48 15.94 -2.09
CA LEU A 218 10.40 14.84 -1.83
C LEU A 218 10.00 14.19 -0.50
N THR A 219 9.87 12.88 -0.49
CA THR A 219 9.57 12.08 0.71
C THR A 219 10.76 11.17 0.99
N GLY A 220 11.23 11.15 2.22
CA GLY A 220 12.24 10.21 2.70
C GLY A 220 11.83 9.64 4.05
N GLY A 221 12.24 8.40 4.34
CA GLY A 221 11.89 7.80 5.62
C GLY A 221 12.31 6.35 5.76
N VAL A 222 11.73 5.70 6.76
CA VAL A 222 11.99 4.29 7.08
C VAL A 222 10.68 3.56 7.33
N LYS A 223 10.67 2.27 7.01
CA LYS A 223 9.59 1.34 7.35
C LYS A 223 10.19 0.21 8.18
N LEU A 224 9.57 -0.05 9.32
CA LEU A 224 9.81 -1.21 10.17
C LEU A 224 8.71 -2.23 9.91
N THR A 225 9.08 -3.49 9.80
CA THR A 225 8.12 -4.61 9.69
C THR A 225 8.49 -5.68 10.70
N GLN A 226 7.49 -6.21 11.41
CA GLN A 226 7.67 -7.28 12.38
C GLN A 226 6.55 -8.29 12.25
N GLY A 227 6.87 -9.58 12.30
CA GLY A 227 5.86 -10.65 12.26
C GLY A 227 6.48 -12.03 12.13
N THR A 228 5.61 -13.04 12.01
CA THR A 228 6.00 -14.42 11.72
C THR A 228 5.84 -14.66 10.21
N TYR A 229 6.96 -14.68 9.53
CA TYR A 229 7.05 -14.93 8.09
C TYR A 229 7.33 -16.41 7.81
N PRO A 230 7.27 -16.88 6.54
CA PRO A 230 7.57 -18.28 6.21
C PRO A 230 8.91 -18.80 6.74
N PHE A 231 9.94 -17.96 6.78
CA PHE A 231 11.26 -18.31 7.32
C PHE A 231 11.45 -17.94 8.81
N GLY A 232 10.36 -17.74 9.54
CA GLY A 232 10.37 -17.49 10.99
C GLY A 232 10.05 -16.03 11.38
N LYS A 233 10.29 -15.70 12.64
CA LYS A 233 10.08 -14.34 13.15
C LYS A 233 11.16 -13.42 12.61
N GLN A 234 10.73 -12.32 11.99
CA GLN A 234 11.62 -11.34 11.40
C GLN A 234 11.27 -9.92 11.90
N LEU A 235 12.30 -9.10 11.99
CA LEU A 235 12.23 -7.66 12.19
C LEU A 235 13.12 -7.01 11.15
N ASP A 236 12.54 -6.28 10.23
CA ASP A 236 13.25 -5.67 9.11
C ASP A 236 13.05 -4.16 9.06
N ILE A 237 14.06 -3.48 8.54
CA ILE A 237 14.08 -2.02 8.37
C ILE A 237 14.34 -1.72 6.90
N PHE A 238 13.48 -0.93 6.29
CA PHE A 238 13.59 -0.53 4.90
C PHE A 238 13.65 0.99 4.78
N SER A 239 14.59 1.50 4.02
CA SER A 239 14.64 2.91 3.65
C SER A 239 13.60 3.18 2.56
N LEU A 240 12.89 4.30 2.68
CA LEU A 240 11.89 4.75 1.74
C LEU A 240 12.30 6.10 1.15
N ILE A 241 12.15 6.26 -0.15
CA ILE A 241 12.31 7.52 -0.85
C ILE A 241 11.30 7.61 -1.98
N ASP A 242 10.71 8.78 -2.18
CA ASP A 242 9.82 9.06 -3.30
C ASP A 242 9.85 10.53 -3.69
N LEU A 243 9.58 10.79 -4.95
CA LEU A 243 9.32 12.12 -5.49
C LEU A 243 7.89 12.15 -6.01
N SER A 244 7.08 13.01 -5.44
CA SER A 244 5.68 13.18 -5.84
C SER A 244 5.41 14.59 -6.37
N TRP A 245 4.41 14.69 -7.23
CA TRP A 245 3.96 15.96 -7.77
C TRP A 245 2.45 16.05 -7.83
N LYS A 246 1.97 17.28 -7.68
CA LYS A 246 0.56 17.67 -7.75
C LYS A 246 0.33 18.58 -8.95
N TRP A 247 -0.84 18.47 -9.55
CA TRP A 247 -1.30 19.40 -10.58
C TRP A 247 -2.83 19.46 -10.59
N GLU A 248 -3.33 20.59 -11.00
CA GLU A 248 -4.74 20.86 -11.23
C GLU A 248 -5.03 20.87 -12.72
N LYS A 249 -6.28 20.68 -13.06
CA LYS A 249 -6.70 20.69 -14.46
C LYS A 249 -6.93 22.12 -14.93
#